data_c1c71bb1dea94de0f74eccefa483cc32
#
_entry.id   c1c71bb1dea94de0f74eccefa483cc32
#
_cell.length_a   1.000
_cell.length_b   1.000
_cell.length_c   1.000
_cell.angle_alpha   90.00
_cell.angle_beta   90.00
_cell.angle_gamma   90.00
#
_symmetry.space_group_name_H-M   'P 1'
#
loop_
_entity.id
_entity.type
_entity.pdbx_description
1 polymer ?
#
loop_
_entity_poly.entity_id
_entity_poly.type
_entity_poly.pdbx_seq_one_letter_code
_entity_poly.pdbx_strand_id
1 'polypeptide(L)'
;VSFSSSYGIQEIIKRPDLLNGEQYRQVHEAARLNYLSDIQAGILPAPTSGSAAGLALKTPMANTGVNTNWLDYVLRTGAITNNQFSFSSGGENSKIYFSVSNISQEGIIKQDKYDVSRVRLNVEQKITNKLKFGVNSYFTYLDSVPIVDDNNTYQPYSNAINAAPNLAPYGEDGKPNRNLTSNNPLWAFERVVSDRYQTIGSNIYAVYNPIKNLTLKSSVSGSIMSRRYNRFDAPNTRRGEQAGKPWGYGYYSTNNNREYLIENTANYNKEFVDGRLVVDVLAGQSFQRWEYEDSYVQGENFPSNDLKWLVSAGTINAGRSYFMAMSLASFFGRAQFTWDNKYNLMVSTRYDGSSKFAKGNKWGNFPAVSAGWTVS
;
A
#
# COMPACT_ATOMS: atom_id res chain seq x y z
N VAL A 1 -24.98 17.70 -10.72
CA VAL A 1 -23.66 18.23 -10.36
C VAL A 1 -23.55 18.26 -8.87
N SER A 2 -22.47 17.74 -8.29
CA SER A 2 -22.17 17.88 -6.87
C SER A 2 -20.72 18.30 -6.66
N PHE A 3 -20.50 19.10 -5.62
CA PHE A 3 -19.20 19.46 -5.11
C PHE A 3 -19.19 19.19 -3.61
N SER A 4 -18.15 18.55 -3.13
CA SER A 4 -17.93 18.31 -1.72
C SER A 4 -16.50 18.68 -1.37
N SER A 5 -16.33 19.40 -0.27
CA SER A 5 -15.03 19.76 0.28
C SER A 5 -15.07 19.54 1.78
N SER A 6 -14.06 18.90 2.32
CA SER A 6 -13.88 18.72 3.76
C SER A 6 -12.45 18.98 4.18
N TYR A 7 -12.31 19.54 5.36
CA TYR A 7 -11.03 19.76 6.03
C TYR A 7 -11.12 19.14 7.43
N GLY A 8 -10.08 18.46 7.83
CA GLY A 8 -9.96 17.88 9.16
C GLY A 8 -8.54 17.96 9.67
N ILE A 9 -8.39 17.72 10.96
CA ILE A 9 -7.10 17.59 11.63
C ILE A 9 -6.96 16.19 12.20
N GLN A 10 -5.73 15.71 12.30
CA GLN A 10 -5.38 14.43 12.89
C GLN A 10 -4.40 14.66 14.03
N GLU A 11 -4.68 14.09 15.16
CA GLU A 11 -3.83 14.14 16.34
C GLU A 11 -3.72 12.75 16.95
N ILE A 12 -2.64 12.52 17.67
CA ILE A 12 -2.52 11.31 18.48
C ILE A 12 -3.52 11.38 19.65
N ILE A 13 -4.37 10.37 19.76
CA ILE A 13 -5.44 10.35 20.79
C ILE A 13 -4.85 10.24 22.20
N LYS A 14 -3.79 9.43 22.37
CA LYS A 14 -3.12 9.23 23.65
C LYS A 14 -1.63 9.10 23.45
N ARG A 15 -0.86 9.93 24.13
CA ARG A 15 0.59 9.78 24.25
C ARG A 15 0.90 8.87 25.42
N PRO A 16 1.89 7.97 25.31
CA PRO A 16 2.37 7.21 26.47
C PRO A 16 3.02 8.15 27.49
N ASP A 17 2.84 7.85 28.76
CA ASP A 17 3.55 8.52 29.84
C ASP A 17 4.98 7.99 29.87
N LEU A 18 5.92 8.81 29.48
CA LEU A 18 7.34 8.47 29.46
C LEU A 18 8.04 9.10 30.66
N LEU A 19 9.14 8.47 31.10
CA LEU A 19 9.98 9.04 32.14
C LEU A 19 10.60 10.35 31.67
N ASN A 20 10.65 11.36 32.55
CA ASN A 20 11.45 12.55 32.33
C ASN A 20 12.94 12.25 32.61
N GLY A 21 13.82 13.22 32.31
CA GLY A 21 15.27 13.05 32.44
C GLY A 21 15.72 12.67 33.86
N GLU A 22 15.11 13.25 34.89
CA GLU A 22 15.43 12.96 36.30
C GLU A 22 14.90 11.59 36.71
N GLN A 23 13.67 11.23 36.40
CA GLN A 23 13.10 9.90 36.65
C GLN A 23 13.90 8.80 35.96
N TYR A 24 14.32 9.04 34.72
CA TYR A 24 15.16 8.10 33.97
C TYR A 24 16.51 7.91 34.67
N ARG A 25 17.15 8.99 35.15
CA ARG A 25 18.39 8.93 35.92
C ARG A 25 18.24 8.15 37.21
N GLN A 26 17.12 8.34 37.94
CA GLN A 26 16.81 7.61 39.19
C GLN A 26 16.66 6.11 38.96
N VAL A 27 15.90 5.74 37.90
CA VAL A 27 15.74 4.32 37.54
C VAL A 27 17.08 3.69 37.12
N HIS A 28 17.88 4.42 36.34
CA HIS A 28 19.20 3.95 35.93
C HIS A 28 20.13 3.77 37.14
N GLU A 29 20.12 4.69 38.11
CA GLU A 29 20.94 4.59 39.32
C GLU A 29 20.50 3.42 40.19
N ALA A 30 19.19 3.20 40.35
CA ALA A 30 18.70 2.03 41.09
C ALA A 30 19.14 0.72 40.40
N ALA A 31 19.03 0.65 39.05
CA ALA A 31 19.51 -0.50 38.29
C ALA A 31 21.03 -0.72 38.47
N ARG A 32 21.80 0.37 38.48
CA ARG A 32 23.25 0.34 38.71
C ARG A 32 23.61 -0.20 40.05
N LEU A 33 22.96 0.27 41.11
CA LEU A 33 23.22 -0.18 42.50
C LEU A 33 22.85 -1.66 42.69
N ASN A 34 21.71 -2.12 42.16
CA ASN A 34 21.31 -3.50 42.16
C ASN A 34 22.34 -4.39 41.44
N TYR A 35 22.76 -3.98 40.21
CA TYR A 35 23.76 -4.71 39.46
C TYR A 35 25.10 -4.86 40.18
N LEU A 36 25.59 -3.79 40.86
CA LEU A 36 26.79 -3.86 41.65
C LEU A 36 26.64 -4.75 42.87
N SER A 37 25.48 -4.74 43.55
CA SER A 37 25.16 -5.61 44.66
C SER A 37 25.18 -7.10 44.27
N ASP A 38 24.58 -7.41 43.07
CA ASP A 38 24.54 -8.80 42.56
C ASP A 38 25.93 -9.33 42.19
N ILE A 39 26.82 -8.47 41.68
CA ILE A 39 28.23 -8.82 41.46
C ILE A 39 28.93 -9.09 42.76
N GLN A 40 28.74 -8.22 43.77
CA GLN A 40 29.36 -8.35 45.07
C GLN A 40 28.88 -9.63 45.80
N ALA A 41 27.62 -9.99 45.61
CA ALA A 41 27.02 -11.22 46.15
C ALA A 41 27.42 -12.48 45.35
N GLY A 42 28.16 -12.36 44.25
CA GLY A 42 28.54 -13.49 43.39
C GLY A 42 27.41 -14.07 42.57
N ILE A 43 26.26 -13.34 42.46
CA ILE A 43 25.09 -13.75 41.67
C ILE A 43 25.38 -13.53 40.21
N LEU A 44 26.01 -12.42 39.85
CA LEU A 44 26.42 -12.09 38.51
C LEU A 44 27.95 -12.02 38.37
N PRO A 45 28.51 -12.45 37.23
CA PRO A 45 29.93 -12.28 36.95
C PRO A 45 30.30 -10.81 36.82
N ALA A 46 31.49 -10.45 37.26
CA ALA A 46 32.03 -9.10 36.98
C ALA A 46 32.05 -8.86 35.47
N PRO A 47 31.65 -7.64 34.98
CA PRO A 47 31.60 -7.38 33.56
C PRO A 47 33.02 -7.44 32.95
N THR A 48 33.16 -8.25 31.92
CA THR A 48 34.37 -8.29 31.10
C THR A 48 34.46 -7.01 30.25
N SER A 49 35.67 -6.59 29.92
CA SER A 49 35.99 -5.33 29.24
C SER A 49 35.34 -5.10 27.85
N GLY A 50 34.47 -6.04 27.39
CA GLY A 50 33.77 -5.94 26.11
C GLY A 50 32.25 -5.80 26.20
N SER A 51 31.64 -5.85 27.39
CA SER A 51 30.18 -5.75 27.55
C SER A 51 29.76 -4.28 27.68
N ALA A 52 29.25 -3.68 26.62
CA ALA A 52 28.76 -2.30 26.61
C ALA A 52 27.69 -2.03 27.69
N ALA A 53 26.79 -3.00 27.94
CA ALA A 53 25.76 -2.89 28.97
C ALA A 53 26.36 -2.91 30.40
N GLY A 54 27.34 -3.77 30.66
CA GLY A 54 28.04 -3.83 31.95
C GLY A 54 28.89 -2.59 32.23
N LEU A 55 29.50 -2.01 31.20
CA LEU A 55 30.27 -0.74 31.32
C LEU A 55 29.36 0.44 31.63
N ALA A 56 28.19 0.53 31.00
CA ALA A 56 27.21 1.59 31.22
C ALA A 56 26.69 1.62 32.68
N LEU A 57 26.60 0.46 33.33
CA LEU A 57 26.17 0.35 34.75
C LEU A 57 27.31 0.52 35.77
N LYS A 58 28.55 0.68 35.37
CA LYS A 58 29.67 0.92 36.29
C LYS A 58 29.76 2.36 36.85
N THR A 59 29.36 3.30 36.05
CA THR A 59 29.46 4.74 36.39
C THR A 59 28.07 5.35 36.59
N PRO A 60 27.89 6.21 37.60
CA PRO A 60 26.67 6.97 37.74
C PRO A 60 26.36 7.76 36.44
N MET A 61 25.09 7.82 36.06
CA MET A 61 24.68 8.65 34.92
C MET A 61 24.84 10.14 35.28
N ALA A 62 25.54 10.87 34.43
CA ALA A 62 25.74 12.30 34.64
C ALA A 62 24.38 13.05 34.58
N ASN A 63 24.23 14.02 35.49
CA ASN A 63 23.12 14.97 35.39
C ASN A 63 23.52 16.07 34.39
N THR A 64 22.98 15.97 33.18
CA THR A 64 23.26 16.97 32.12
C THR A 64 22.27 18.14 32.15
N GLY A 65 21.24 18.10 33.02
CA GLY A 65 20.15 19.08 33.00
C GLY A 65 19.20 18.94 31.78
N VAL A 66 19.50 18.01 30.89
CA VAL A 66 18.69 17.79 29.68
C VAL A 66 17.45 16.97 30.04
N ASN A 67 16.31 17.43 29.52
CA ASN A 67 15.03 16.74 29.64
C ASN A 67 14.28 16.83 28.32
N THR A 68 14.45 15.84 27.46
CA THR A 68 13.91 15.79 26.10
C THR A 68 12.63 14.97 26.07
N ASN A 69 11.51 15.59 25.69
CA ASN A 69 10.31 14.87 25.28
C ASN A 69 10.43 14.52 23.80
N TRP A 70 10.94 13.35 23.49
CA TRP A 70 11.21 12.93 22.12
C TRP A 70 9.97 12.88 21.23
N LEU A 71 8.79 12.67 21.81
CA LEU A 71 7.53 12.64 21.04
C LEU A 71 7.20 14.00 20.40
N ASP A 72 7.59 15.12 21.03
CA ASP A 72 7.38 16.47 20.48
C ASP A 72 8.24 16.74 19.23
N TYR A 73 9.34 16.00 19.10
CA TYR A 73 10.22 16.10 17.95
C TYR A 73 9.74 15.30 16.75
N VAL A 74 8.96 14.25 16.95
CA VAL A 74 8.51 13.33 15.88
C VAL A 74 7.06 13.51 15.52
N LEU A 75 6.22 13.96 16.46
CA LEU A 75 4.78 14.11 16.24
C LEU A 75 4.42 15.54 15.80
N ARG A 76 3.31 15.63 15.10
CA ARG A 76 2.64 16.89 14.76
C ARG A 76 1.13 16.67 14.71
N THR A 77 0.37 17.74 14.74
CA THR A 77 -1.00 17.77 14.25
C THR A 77 -0.94 17.74 12.73
N GLY A 78 -1.53 16.73 12.10
CA GLY A 78 -1.63 16.61 10.66
C GLY A 78 -2.93 17.20 10.14
N ALA A 79 -2.94 17.64 8.90
CA ALA A 79 -4.12 18.11 8.20
C ALA A 79 -4.60 17.07 7.18
N ILE A 80 -5.91 16.97 6.98
CA ILE A 80 -6.51 16.21 5.88
C ILE A 80 -7.49 17.10 5.14
N THR A 81 -7.34 17.14 3.81
CA THR A 81 -8.29 17.79 2.92
C THR A 81 -8.84 16.76 1.94
N ASN A 82 -10.13 16.81 1.68
CA ASN A 82 -10.75 15.97 0.67
C ASN A 82 -11.70 16.85 -0.16
N ASN A 83 -11.40 16.94 -1.45
CA ASN A 83 -12.18 17.72 -2.41
C ASN A 83 -12.70 16.78 -3.50
N GLN A 84 -13.97 16.85 -3.79
CA GLN A 84 -14.57 16.04 -4.84
C GLN A 84 -15.56 16.87 -5.65
N PHE A 85 -15.44 16.76 -6.96
CA PHE A 85 -16.42 17.23 -7.92
C PHE A 85 -16.99 16.02 -8.64
N SER A 86 -18.31 16.00 -8.85
CA SER A 86 -18.93 15.01 -9.72
C SER A 86 -20.07 15.60 -10.54
N PHE A 87 -20.21 15.04 -11.72
CA PHE A 87 -21.26 15.34 -12.68
C PHE A 87 -21.89 14.03 -13.13
N SER A 88 -23.22 13.98 -13.11
CA SER A 88 -24.00 12.90 -13.71
C SER A 88 -25.12 13.47 -14.55
N SER A 89 -25.33 12.87 -15.68
CA SER A 89 -26.45 13.18 -16.57
C SER A 89 -26.93 11.88 -17.19
N GLY A 90 -28.24 11.77 -17.44
CA GLY A 90 -28.79 10.56 -18.05
C GLY A 90 -30.14 10.82 -18.66
N GLY A 91 -30.42 10.11 -19.76
CA GLY A 91 -31.66 10.02 -20.47
C GLY A 91 -31.91 8.61 -20.96
N GLU A 92 -32.89 8.42 -21.82
CA GLU A 92 -33.24 7.11 -22.36
C GLU A 92 -32.10 6.44 -23.16
N ASN A 93 -31.29 7.24 -23.84
CA ASN A 93 -30.29 6.76 -24.78
C ASN A 93 -28.85 6.90 -24.29
N SER A 94 -28.58 7.75 -23.29
CA SER A 94 -27.22 7.98 -22.81
C SER A 94 -27.18 8.21 -21.31
N LYS A 95 -26.12 7.74 -20.68
CA LYS A 95 -25.79 8.02 -19.29
C LYS A 95 -24.32 8.36 -19.22
N ILE A 96 -24.02 9.42 -18.49
CA ILE A 96 -22.65 9.85 -18.23
C ILE A 96 -22.46 10.13 -16.74
N TYR A 97 -21.36 9.66 -16.22
CA TYR A 97 -20.86 10.03 -14.91
C TYR A 97 -19.39 10.42 -15.03
N PHE A 98 -19.05 11.58 -14.49
CA PHE A 98 -17.68 12.06 -14.41
C PHE A 98 -17.39 12.49 -12.97
N SER A 99 -16.22 12.18 -12.45
CA SER A 99 -15.78 12.72 -11.15
C SER A 99 -14.28 12.95 -11.13
N VAL A 100 -13.90 13.98 -10.39
CA VAL A 100 -12.51 14.28 -9.99
C VAL A 100 -12.50 14.41 -8.49
N SER A 101 -11.52 13.78 -7.84
CA SER A 101 -11.29 13.94 -6.41
C SER A 101 -9.81 14.06 -6.09
N ASN A 102 -9.52 14.82 -5.05
CA ASN A 102 -8.18 14.94 -4.48
C ASN A 102 -8.27 14.81 -2.97
N ILE A 103 -7.42 13.96 -2.41
CA ILE A 103 -7.20 13.82 -0.98
C ILE A 103 -5.75 14.17 -0.73
N SER A 104 -5.50 15.14 0.15
CA SER A 104 -4.17 15.46 0.68
C SER A 104 -4.20 15.24 2.18
N GLN A 105 -3.28 14.41 2.66
CA GLN A 105 -3.19 14.04 4.07
C GLN A 105 -1.77 14.19 4.55
N GLU A 106 -1.59 14.96 5.61
CA GLU A 106 -0.37 14.96 6.42
C GLU A 106 -0.53 14.00 7.58
N GLY A 107 0.41 13.07 7.75
CA GLY A 107 0.43 12.14 8.87
C GLY A 107 0.74 12.84 10.20
N ILE A 108 0.42 12.16 11.32
CA ILE A 108 0.77 12.62 12.68
C ILE A 108 2.28 12.52 12.96
N ILE A 109 3.03 11.79 12.16
CA ILE A 109 4.49 11.79 12.16
C ILE A 109 4.96 12.88 11.19
N LYS A 110 5.94 13.69 11.59
CA LYS A 110 6.50 14.74 10.74
C LYS A 110 7.00 14.18 9.42
N GLN A 111 6.85 14.94 8.33
CA GLN A 111 7.19 14.61 6.94
C GLN A 111 6.36 13.49 6.30
N ASP A 112 5.61 12.69 7.06
CA ASP A 112 4.71 11.72 6.47
C ASP A 112 3.60 12.43 5.69
N LYS A 113 3.44 12.07 4.41
CA LYS A 113 2.53 12.73 3.48
C LYS A 113 1.94 11.75 2.48
N TYR A 114 0.66 11.94 2.16
CA TYR A 114 -0.09 11.14 1.22
C TYR A 114 -1.04 12.01 0.40
N ASP A 115 -0.78 12.13 -0.90
CA ASP A 115 -1.59 12.89 -1.84
C ASP A 115 -2.17 11.95 -2.91
N VAL A 116 -3.50 11.94 -3.08
CA VAL A 116 -4.16 11.12 -4.09
C VAL A 116 -5.10 11.95 -4.92
N SER A 117 -4.92 11.89 -6.23
CA SER A 117 -5.85 12.44 -7.22
C SER A 117 -6.49 11.31 -8.02
N ARG A 118 -7.81 11.39 -8.21
CA ARG A 118 -8.57 10.40 -8.97
C ARG A 118 -9.47 11.07 -10.00
N VAL A 119 -9.54 10.46 -11.16
CA VAL A 119 -10.49 10.82 -12.22
C VAL A 119 -11.27 9.56 -12.58
N ARG A 120 -12.58 9.68 -12.74
CA ARG A 120 -13.44 8.59 -13.20
C ARG A 120 -14.39 9.10 -14.28
N LEU A 121 -14.54 8.31 -15.33
CA LEU A 121 -15.48 8.53 -16.42
C LEU A 121 -16.23 7.23 -16.71
N ASN A 122 -17.56 7.28 -16.61
CA ASN A 122 -18.42 6.20 -17.03
C ASN A 122 -19.41 6.77 -18.06
N VAL A 123 -19.47 6.12 -19.22
CA VAL A 123 -20.38 6.47 -20.30
C VAL A 123 -21.10 5.21 -20.75
N GLU A 124 -22.41 5.30 -20.90
CA GLU A 124 -23.24 4.29 -21.52
C GLU A 124 -24.07 4.94 -22.60
N GLN A 125 -24.05 4.38 -23.80
CA GLN A 125 -24.78 4.88 -24.96
C GLN A 125 -25.59 3.75 -25.60
N LYS A 126 -26.88 3.93 -25.74
CA LYS A 126 -27.77 3.12 -26.55
C LYS A 126 -27.64 3.56 -28.01
N ILE A 127 -27.07 2.72 -28.85
CA ILE A 127 -26.85 3.01 -30.27
C ILE A 127 -28.12 2.68 -31.06
N THR A 128 -28.76 1.59 -30.72
CA THR A 128 -30.06 1.18 -31.27
C THR A 128 -30.91 0.59 -30.14
N ASN A 129 -32.18 0.23 -30.43
CA ASN A 129 -33.01 -0.48 -29.46
C ASN A 129 -32.46 -1.84 -29.04
N LYS A 130 -31.48 -2.36 -29.78
CA LYS A 130 -30.87 -3.69 -29.55
C LYS A 130 -29.40 -3.62 -29.14
N LEU A 131 -28.72 -2.48 -29.34
CA LEU A 131 -27.28 -2.37 -29.15
C LEU A 131 -26.95 -1.21 -28.20
N LYS A 132 -26.17 -1.51 -27.19
CA LYS A 132 -25.66 -0.57 -26.20
C LYS A 132 -24.15 -0.73 -26.07
N PHE A 133 -23.43 0.39 -25.96
CA PHE A 133 -22.03 0.47 -25.63
C PHE A 133 -21.83 1.13 -24.28
N GLY A 134 -20.80 0.69 -23.56
CA GLY A 134 -20.37 1.35 -22.32
C GLY A 134 -18.87 1.38 -22.18
N VAL A 135 -18.40 2.43 -21.52
CA VAL A 135 -17.00 2.63 -21.12
C VAL A 135 -16.98 3.06 -19.67
N ASN A 136 -16.19 2.35 -18.86
CA ASN A 136 -15.89 2.72 -17.49
C ASN A 136 -14.38 2.86 -17.36
N SER A 137 -13.90 4.07 -17.10
CA SER A 137 -12.47 4.36 -17.02
C SER A 137 -12.15 5.11 -15.74
N TYR A 138 -10.96 4.84 -15.21
CA TYR A 138 -10.42 5.57 -14.08
C TYR A 138 -8.93 5.81 -14.23
N PHE A 139 -8.49 6.90 -13.63
CA PHE A 139 -7.09 7.22 -13.42
C PHE A 139 -6.88 7.59 -11.95
N THR A 140 -5.81 7.08 -11.36
CA THR A 140 -5.38 7.41 -10.00
C THR A 140 -3.91 7.76 -10.03
N TYR A 141 -3.57 8.89 -9.45
CA TYR A 141 -2.20 9.30 -9.16
C TYR A 141 -2.05 9.44 -7.65
N LEU A 142 -1.05 8.76 -7.10
CA LEU A 142 -0.67 8.82 -5.70
C LEU A 142 0.78 9.27 -5.60
N ASP A 143 1.05 10.26 -4.76
CA ASP A 143 2.38 10.70 -4.35
C ASP A 143 2.47 10.65 -2.83
N SER A 144 3.42 9.90 -2.30
CA SER A 144 3.59 9.76 -0.86
C SER A 144 5.05 9.84 -0.45
N VAL A 145 5.24 10.28 0.78
CA VAL A 145 6.53 10.32 1.48
C VAL A 145 6.39 9.41 2.69
N PRO A 146 6.59 8.10 2.56
CA PRO A 146 6.51 7.16 3.68
C PRO A 146 7.75 7.32 4.57
N ILE A 147 7.57 7.87 5.76
CA ILE A 147 8.65 8.01 6.75
C ILE A 147 8.81 6.74 7.58
N VAL A 148 7.73 5.96 7.71
CA VAL A 148 7.76 4.68 8.42
C VAL A 148 8.54 3.67 7.58
N ASP A 149 9.56 3.07 8.20
CA ASP A 149 10.37 1.99 7.61
C ASP A 149 10.05 0.69 8.36
N ASP A 150 9.92 -0.42 7.67
CA ASP A 150 9.67 -1.74 8.27
C ASP A 150 10.82 -2.20 9.19
N ASN A 151 11.97 -1.55 9.10
CA ASN A 151 13.10 -1.77 9.98
C ASN A 151 12.96 -0.92 11.26
N ASN A 152 12.77 -1.56 12.41
CA ASN A 152 12.64 -0.94 13.73
C ASN A 152 13.75 0.06 14.08
N THR A 153 14.93 -0.08 13.49
CA THR A 153 16.10 0.79 13.74
C THR A 153 15.85 2.26 13.39
N TYR A 154 14.94 2.54 12.45
CA TYR A 154 14.71 3.90 11.93
C TYR A 154 13.26 4.35 11.98
N GLN A 155 12.42 3.70 12.79
CA GLN A 155 11.05 4.14 13.02
C GLN A 155 11.04 5.32 14.00
N PRO A 156 10.60 6.52 13.59
CA PRO A 156 10.71 7.71 14.45
C PRO A 156 9.90 7.56 15.73
N TYR A 157 8.69 7.00 15.67
CA TYR A 157 7.83 6.83 16.84
C TYR A 157 8.38 5.81 17.83
N SER A 158 8.76 4.62 17.37
CA SER A 158 9.37 3.59 18.24
C SER A 158 10.67 4.07 18.86
N ASN A 159 11.50 4.75 18.08
CA ASN A 159 12.75 5.30 18.60
C ASN A 159 12.49 6.41 19.61
N ALA A 160 11.47 7.26 19.42
CA ALA A 160 11.10 8.30 20.38
C ALA A 160 10.65 7.75 21.74
N ILE A 161 9.94 6.61 21.75
CA ILE A 161 9.53 5.95 22.99
C ILE A 161 10.75 5.36 23.72
N ASN A 162 11.73 4.86 22.99
CA ASN A 162 12.89 4.16 23.54
C ASN A 162 14.11 5.08 23.77
N ALA A 163 14.08 6.31 23.28
CA ALA A 163 15.19 7.24 23.42
C ALA A 163 15.29 7.79 24.85
N ALA A 164 16.49 7.84 25.38
CA ALA A 164 16.74 8.33 26.73
C ALA A 164 16.46 9.84 26.83
N PRO A 165 15.61 10.29 27.78
CA PRO A 165 15.16 11.67 27.87
C PRO A 165 16.25 12.65 28.37
N ASN A 166 17.34 12.13 28.94
CA ASN A 166 18.49 12.93 29.40
C ASN A 166 19.52 13.24 28.28
N LEU A 167 19.16 13.02 27.02
CA LEU A 167 20.00 13.24 25.85
C LEU A 167 19.43 14.36 24.99
N ALA A 168 20.33 15.25 24.51
CA ALA A 168 19.94 16.34 23.62
C ALA A 168 19.62 15.80 22.21
N PRO A 169 18.53 16.26 21.54
CA PRO A 169 18.13 15.78 20.22
C PRO A 169 19.11 16.18 19.12
N TYR A 170 19.79 17.31 19.26
CA TYR A 170 20.77 17.84 18.32
C TYR A 170 22.15 17.96 18.97
N GLY A 171 23.19 17.81 18.17
CA GLY A 171 24.57 18.11 18.54
C GLY A 171 24.89 19.61 18.43
N GLU A 172 26.12 19.99 18.77
CA GLU A 172 26.61 21.35 18.67
C GLU A 172 26.65 21.85 17.21
N ASP A 173 26.73 20.94 16.26
CA ASP A 173 26.68 21.20 14.82
C ASP A 173 25.28 21.46 14.29
N GLY A 174 24.26 21.46 15.15
CA GLY A 174 22.84 21.62 14.79
C GLY A 174 22.22 20.42 14.08
N LYS A 175 22.96 19.33 13.90
CA LYS A 175 22.44 18.09 13.31
C LYS A 175 21.89 17.15 14.38
N PRO A 176 21.04 16.18 14.00
CA PRO A 176 20.59 15.15 14.93
C PRO A 176 21.76 14.49 15.64
N ASN A 177 21.73 14.51 16.97
CA ASN A 177 22.82 14.06 17.82
C ASN A 177 23.20 12.61 17.49
N ARG A 178 24.50 12.34 17.30
CA ARG A 178 25.06 11.05 16.94
C ARG A 178 25.64 10.28 18.13
N ASN A 179 25.84 10.97 19.23
CA ASN A 179 26.45 10.42 20.45
C ASN A 179 25.41 9.78 21.38
N LEU A 180 24.39 9.14 20.81
CA LEU A 180 23.35 8.47 21.57
C LEU A 180 23.65 6.98 21.74
N THR A 181 23.33 6.45 22.90
CA THR A 181 23.35 5.00 23.17
C THR A 181 22.19 4.27 22.49
N SER A 182 21.17 5.01 22.05
CA SER A 182 20.02 4.53 21.28
C SER A 182 19.91 5.30 19.95
N ASN A 183 19.10 4.80 19.02
CA ASN A 183 18.86 5.49 17.75
C ASN A 183 18.14 6.81 17.98
N ASN A 184 18.68 7.90 17.47
CA ASN A 184 18.02 9.18 17.48
C ASN A 184 16.79 9.14 16.54
N PRO A 185 15.57 9.41 17.03
CA PRO A 185 14.36 9.42 16.21
C PRO A 185 14.45 10.34 14.99
N LEU A 186 15.23 11.42 15.08
CA LEU A 186 15.38 12.43 14.04
C LEU A 186 16.17 11.94 12.82
N TRP A 187 16.94 10.87 12.94
CA TRP A 187 17.65 10.29 11.79
C TRP A 187 16.70 9.78 10.70
N ALA A 188 15.47 9.44 11.06
CA ALA A 188 14.46 9.02 10.08
C ALA A 188 14.12 10.16 9.10
N PHE A 189 14.20 11.42 9.56
CA PHE A 189 13.84 12.61 8.80
C PHE A 189 14.96 13.15 7.90
N GLU A 190 16.16 12.60 8.01
CA GLU A 190 17.29 12.94 7.14
C GLU A 190 17.18 12.25 5.76
N ARG A 191 16.32 11.24 5.63
CA ARG A 191 16.10 10.50 4.41
C ARG A 191 15.21 11.26 3.44
N VAL A 192 15.55 11.24 2.17
CA VAL A 192 14.67 11.68 1.10
C VAL A 192 13.99 10.45 0.48
N VAL A 193 12.68 10.38 0.57
CA VAL A 193 11.87 9.28 0.02
C VAL A 193 10.74 9.85 -0.83
N SER A 194 10.45 9.20 -1.95
CA SER A 194 9.26 9.45 -2.77
C SER A 194 8.73 8.11 -3.25
N ASP A 195 7.44 7.87 -3.05
CA ASP A 195 6.75 6.67 -3.52
C ASP A 195 5.51 7.09 -4.31
N ARG A 196 5.56 6.86 -5.63
CA ARG A 196 4.55 7.32 -6.58
C ARG A 196 3.91 6.15 -7.28
N TYR A 197 2.58 6.20 -7.34
CA TYR A 197 1.78 5.23 -8.09
C TYR A 197 0.93 5.94 -9.13
N GLN A 198 0.87 5.34 -10.29
CA GLN A 198 -0.06 5.72 -11.35
C GLN A 198 -0.85 4.49 -11.75
N THR A 199 -2.17 4.58 -11.70
CA THR A 199 -3.03 3.49 -12.14
C THR A 199 -4.02 4.03 -13.15
N ILE A 200 -4.08 3.41 -14.32
CA ILE A 200 -5.11 3.65 -15.32
C ILE A 200 -5.83 2.33 -15.57
N GLY A 201 -7.14 2.36 -15.60
CA GLY A 201 -7.94 1.20 -15.93
C GLY A 201 -9.17 1.58 -16.74
N SER A 202 -9.58 0.68 -17.62
CA SER A 202 -10.77 0.84 -18.43
C SER A 202 -11.44 -0.50 -18.66
N ASN A 203 -12.79 -0.48 -18.68
CA ASN A 203 -13.64 -1.55 -19.19
C ASN A 203 -14.50 -0.98 -20.31
N ILE A 204 -14.39 -1.56 -21.49
CA ILE A 204 -15.21 -1.24 -22.66
C ILE A 204 -16.08 -2.45 -22.91
N TYR A 205 -17.38 -2.22 -23.08
CA TYR A 205 -18.31 -3.32 -23.33
C TYR A 205 -19.40 -2.96 -24.35
N ALA A 206 -19.88 -4.00 -25.03
CA ALA A 206 -21.06 -3.95 -25.87
C ALA A 206 -22.10 -4.95 -25.34
N VAL A 207 -23.35 -4.54 -25.31
CA VAL A 207 -24.50 -5.41 -25.02
C VAL A 207 -25.42 -5.38 -26.24
N TYR A 208 -25.70 -6.58 -26.76
CA TYR A 208 -26.55 -6.74 -27.95
C TYR A 208 -27.69 -7.71 -27.67
N ASN A 209 -28.90 -7.26 -27.89
CA ASN A 209 -30.13 -8.03 -27.75
C ASN A 209 -30.72 -8.37 -29.15
N PRO A 210 -30.21 -9.40 -29.86
CA PRO A 210 -30.63 -9.71 -31.24
C PRO A 210 -32.11 -10.04 -31.34
N ILE A 211 -32.61 -10.80 -30.38
CA ILE A 211 -34.00 -11.27 -30.24
C ILE A 211 -34.47 -11.09 -28.81
N LYS A 212 -35.77 -11.16 -28.59
CA LYS A 212 -36.36 -11.16 -27.25
C LYS A 212 -35.72 -12.28 -26.41
N ASN A 213 -35.42 -12.00 -25.16
CA ASN A 213 -34.87 -12.91 -24.16
C ASN A 213 -33.39 -13.31 -24.35
N LEU A 214 -32.71 -12.93 -25.42
CA LEU A 214 -31.28 -13.21 -25.63
C LEU A 214 -30.44 -11.94 -25.48
N THR A 215 -29.49 -11.97 -24.54
CA THR A 215 -28.51 -10.91 -24.32
C THR A 215 -27.11 -11.43 -24.59
N LEU A 216 -26.41 -10.83 -25.53
CA LEU A 216 -25.01 -11.06 -25.79
C LEU A 216 -24.22 -9.89 -25.21
N LYS A 217 -23.17 -10.17 -24.44
CA LYS A 217 -22.27 -9.15 -23.92
C LYS A 217 -20.84 -9.53 -24.26
N SER A 218 -20.11 -8.55 -24.78
CA SER A 218 -18.65 -8.62 -24.97
C SER A 218 -18.02 -7.49 -24.21
N SER A 219 -16.96 -7.78 -23.46
CA SER A 219 -16.21 -6.77 -22.71
C SER A 219 -14.71 -7.00 -22.80
N VAL A 220 -13.98 -5.89 -22.87
CA VAL A 220 -12.52 -5.84 -22.76
C VAL A 220 -12.18 -4.91 -21.62
N SER A 221 -11.47 -5.44 -20.64
CA SER A 221 -10.96 -4.67 -19.51
C SER A 221 -9.44 -4.67 -19.52
N GLY A 222 -8.84 -3.59 -19.07
CA GLY A 222 -7.42 -3.53 -18.83
C GLY A 222 -7.09 -2.55 -17.71
N SER A 223 -6.04 -2.86 -16.96
CA SER A 223 -5.46 -1.93 -16.02
C SER A 223 -3.93 -2.00 -16.07
N ILE A 224 -3.30 -0.84 -15.88
CA ILE A 224 -1.86 -0.68 -15.76
C ILE A 224 -1.62 0.10 -14.48
N MET A 225 -0.84 -0.48 -13.57
CA MET A 225 -0.33 0.20 -12.39
C MET A 225 1.18 0.29 -12.51
N SER A 226 1.72 1.50 -12.41
CA SER A 226 3.15 1.77 -12.36
C SER A 226 3.50 2.40 -11.03
N ARG A 227 4.50 1.86 -10.34
CA ARG A 227 5.10 2.41 -9.13
C ARG A 227 6.51 2.87 -9.42
N ARG A 228 6.89 4.00 -8.85
CA ARG A 228 8.27 4.50 -8.78
C ARG A 228 8.59 4.81 -7.34
N TYR A 229 9.55 4.09 -6.80
CA TYR A 229 10.06 4.33 -5.45
C TYR A 229 11.49 4.85 -5.56
N ASN A 230 11.77 5.94 -4.89
CA ASN A 230 13.09 6.54 -4.79
C ASN A 230 13.43 6.79 -3.32
N ARG A 231 14.65 6.43 -2.94
CA ARG A 231 15.20 6.67 -1.62
C ARG A 231 16.62 7.16 -1.76
N PHE A 232 16.93 8.21 -1.01
CA PHE A 232 18.29 8.74 -0.89
C PHE A 232 18.63 9.05 0.56
N ASP A 233 19.68 8.44 1.07
CA ASP A 233 20.30 8.72 2.35
C ASP A 233 21.61 9.47 2.06
N ALA A 234 21.63 10.77 2.35
CA ALA A 234 22.73 11.66 1.97
C ALA A 234 24.04 11.33 2.72
N PRO A 235 25.23 11.55 2.13
CA PRO A 235 26.52 11.17 2.71
C PRO A 235 26.79 11.71 4.12
N ASN A 236 26.30 12.90 4.44
CA ASN A 236 26.50 13.54 5.73
C ASN A 236 25.45 13.22 6.79
N THR A 237 24.54 12.29 6.49
CA THR A 237 23.51 11.82 7.42
C THR A 237 23.97 10.57 8.16
N ARG A 238 23.33 10.26 9.30
CA ARG A 238 23.65 9.03 10.04
C ARG A 238 23.39 7.77 9.23
N ARG A 239 22.37 7.82 8.37
CA ARG A 239 22.00 6.68 7.49
C ARG A 239 22.91 6.55 6.28
N GLY A 240 23.45 7.68 5.81
CA GLY A 240 24.37 7.73 4.68
C GLY A 240 25.83 7.51 5.05
N GLU A 241 26.14 7.34 6.32
CA GLU A 241 27.50 7.01 6.77
C GLU A 241 27.76 5.51 6.74
N GLN A 242 28.98 5.14 6.36
CA GLN A 242 29.47 3.78 6.47
C GLN A 242 30.85 3.82 7.15
N ALA A 243 31.02 3.04 8.24
CA ALA A 243 32.26 2.99 9.00
C ALA A 243 32.78 4.39 9.46
N GLY A 244 31.85 5.32 9.78
CA GLY A 244 32.19 6.68 10.21
C GLY A 244 32.61 7.64 9.10
N LYS A 245 32.47 7.25 7.84
CA LYS A 245 32.82 8.08 6.66
C LYS A 245 31.56 8.43 5.88
N PRO A 246 31.47 9.63 5.28
CA PRO A 246 30.40 9.98 4.35
C PRO A 246 30.39 8.99 3.17
N TRP A 247 29.25 8.35 2.92
CA TRP A 247 29.11 7.36 1.87
C TRP A 247 27.94 7.67 0.94
N GLY A 248 26.77 7.91 1.53
CA GLY A 248 25.52 8.05 0.82
C GLY A 248 25.01 6.74 0.24
N TYR A 249 23.68 6.62 0.20
CA TYR A 249 23.01 5.46 -0.35
C TYR A 249 21.83 5.91 -1.18
N GLY A 250 21.72 5.40 -2.39
CA GLY A 250 20.60 5.61 -3.30
C GLY A 250 19.94 4.30 -3.68
N TYR A 251 18.62 4.28 -3.67
CA TYR A 251 17.81 3.16 -4.15
C TYR A 251 16.70 3.68 -5.04
N TYR A 252 16.57 3.10 -6.22
CA TYR A 252 15.51 3.37 -7.16
C TYR A 252 14.87 2.07 -7.61
N SER A 253 13.54 1.99 -7.57
CA SER A 253 12.82 0.86 -8.13
C SER A 253 11.60 1.29 -8.93
N THR A 254 11.28 0.48 -9.93
CA THR A 254 10.05 0.55 -10.70
C THR A 254 9.33 -0.79 -10.66
N ASN A 255 8.02 -0.72 -10.55
CA ASN A 255 7.17 -1.90 -10.57
C ASN A 255 5.97 -1.61 -11.48
N ASN A 256 5.71 -2.49 -12.44
CA ASN A 256 4.60 -2.40 -13.37
C ASN A 256 3.73 -3.66 -13.27
N ASN A 257 2.46 -3.46 -12.96
CA ASN A 257 1.45 -4.50 -13.03
C ASN A 257 0.51 -4.19 -14.20
N ARG A 258 0.28 -5.17 -15.07
CA ARG A 258 -0.66 -5.07 -16.19
C ARG A 258 -1.65 -6.21 -16.11
N GLU A 259 -2.90 -5.90 -16.29
CA GLU A 259 -3.97 -6.88 -16.31
C GLU A 259 -4.84 -6.66 -17.54
N TYR A 260 -5.19 -7.74 -18.22
CA TYR A 260 -6.09 -7.74 -19.38
C TYR A 260 -7.13 -8.84 -19.17
N LEU A 261 -8.39 -8.50 -19.41
CA LEU A 261 -9.51 -9.45 -19.38
C LEU A 261 -10.38 -9.22 -20.61
N ILE A 262 -10.63 -10.28 -21.36
CA ILE A 262 -11.65 -10.32 -22.40
C ILE A 262 -12.69 -11.32 -21.93
N GLU A 263 -13.97 -10.92 -21.95
CA GLU A 263 -15.07 -11.77 -21.56
C GLU A 263 -16.22 -11.63 -22.55
N ASN A 264 -16.76 -12.76 -22.97
CA ASN A 264 -17.95 -12.84 -23.82
C ASN A 264 -18.97 -13.75 -23.15
N THR A 265 -20.23 -13.28 -23.08
CA THR A 265 -21.32 -14.03 -22.49
C THR A 265 -22.56 -13.97 -23.39
N ALA A 266 -23.31 -15.08 -23.37
CA ALA A 266 -24.66 -15.18 -23.94
C ALA A 266 -25.60 -15.60 -22.82
N ASN A 267 -26.62 -14.82 -22.55
CA ASN A 267 -27.64 -15.10 -21.57
C ASN A 267 -29.00 -15.19 -22.26
N TYR A 268 -29.72 -16.29 -22.02
CA TYR A 268 -31.08 -16.50 -22.46
C TYR A 268 -31.98 -16.66 -21.26
N ASN A 269 -32.95 -15.74 -21.11
CA ASN A 269 -33.91 -15.76 -20.01
C ASN A 269 -35.33 -15.78 -20.60
N LYS A 270 -36.15 -16.81 -20.23
CA LYS A 270 -37.49 -16.94 -20.73
C LYS A 270 -38.41 -17.57 -19.69
N GLU A 271 -39.65 -17.07 -19.68
CA GLU A 271 -40.75 -17.64 -18.93
C GLU A 271 -41.53 -18.66 -19.79
N PHE A 272 -41.90 -19.77 -19.17
CA PHE A 272 -42.70 -20.86 -19.73
C PHE A 272 -43.84 -21.18 -18.77
N VAL A 273 -44.84 -21.92 -19.27
CA VAL A 273 -45.98 -22.41 -18.46
C VAL A 273 -46.69 -21.25 -17.76
N ASP A 274 -47.12 -20.25 -18.53
CA ASP A 274 -47.81 -19.03 -18.04
C ASP A 274 -47.07 -18.31 -16.89
N GLY A 275 -45.72 -18.25 -16.98
CA GLY A 275 -44.88 -17.58 -15.99
C GLY A 275 -44.48 -18.42 -14.79
N ARG A 276 -45.00 -19.68 -14.67
CA ARG A 276 -44.67 -20.56 -13.55
C ARG A 276 -43.24 -21.10 -13.58
N LEU A 277 -42.67 -21.29 -14.78
CA LEU A 277 -41.29 -21.73 -14.95
C LEU A 277 -40.46 -20.61 -15.60
N VAL A 278 -39.48 -20.11 -14.86
CA VAL A 278 -38.45 -19.19 -15.41
C VAL A 278 -37.16 -19.97 -15.65
N VAL A 279 -36.65 -19.91 -16.87
CA VAL A 279 -35.39 -20.55 -17.27
C VAL A 279 -34.39 -19.45 -17.62
N ASP A 280 -33.24 -19.43 -16.93
CA ASP A 280 -32.13 -18.58 -17.21
C ASP A 280 -30.89 -19.41 -17.54
N VAL A 281 -30.39 -19.29 -18.77
CA VAL A 281 -29.20 -20.01 -19.23
C VAL A 281 -28.12 -19.02 -19.61
N LEU A 282 -26.95 -19.16 -19.01
CA LEU A 282 -25.75 -18.38 -19.32
C LEU A 282 -24.66 -19.29 -19.87
N ALA A 283 -24.06 -18.92 -20.96
CA ALA A 283 -22.79 -19.49 -21.44
C ALA A 283 -21.78 -18.35 -21.67
N GLY A 284 -20.53 -18.62 -21.39
CA GLY A 284 -19.49 -17.61 -21.56
C GLY A 284 -18.10 -18.19 -21.70
N GLN A 285 -17.22 -17.31 -22.14
CA GLN A 285 -15.78 -17.55 -22.17
C GLN A 285 -15.06 -16.30 -21.67
N SER A 286 -13.90 -16.51 -21.02
CA SER A 286 -13.01 -15.42 -20.62
C SER A 286 -11.55 -15.79 -20.85
N PHE A 287 -10.76 -14.76 -21.15
CA PHE A 287 -9.32 -14.85 -21.19
C PHE A 287 -8.76 -13.72 -20.34
N GLN A 288 -7.91 -14.05 -19.37
CA GLN A 288 -7.27 -13.11 -18.48
C GLN A 288 -5.76 -13.31 -18.52
N ARG A 289 -5.02 -12.20 -18.46
CA ARG A 289 -3.56 -12.22 -18.40
C ARG A 289 -3.10 -11.15 -17.40
N TRP A 290 -2.19 -11.57 -16.54
CA TRP A 290 -1.45 -10.71 -15.60
C TRP A 290 0.01 -10.69 -15.98
N GLU A 291 0.61 -9.52 -15.92
CA GLU A 291 2.03 -9.31 -16.09
C GLU A 291 2.55 -8.48 -14.94
N TYR A 292 3.63 -8.92 -14.37
CA TYR A 292 4.36 -8.25 -13.31
C TYR A 292 5.79 -8.04 -13.77
N GLU A 293 6.25 -6.80 -13.75
CA GLU A 293 7.62 -6.40 -14.07
C GLU A 293 8.16 -5.57 -12.91
N ASP A 294 9.30 -5.95 -12.40
CA ASP A 294 9.99 -5.28 -11.31
C ASP A 294 11.45 -5.05 -11.67
N SER A 295 11.96 -3.89 -11.34
CA SER A 295 13.38 -3.59 -11.46
C SER A 295 13.83 -2.65 -10.35
N TYR A 296 15.07 -2.84 -9.88
CA TYR A 296 15.68 -1.89 -8.98
C TYR A 296 17.18 -1.73 -9.28
N VAL A 297 17.71 -0.59 -8.83
CA VAL A 297 19.14 -0.29 -8.82
C VAL A 297 19.49 0.35 -7.48
N GLN A 298 20.64 -0.03 -6.95
CA GLN A 298 21.24 0.55 -5.74
C GLN A 298 22.60 1.14 -6.07
N GLY A 299 22.89 2.29 -5.47
CA GLY A 299 24.17 2.93 -5.61
C GLY A 299 24.66 3.54 -4.29
N GLU A 300 25.96 3.68 -4.17
CA GLU A 300 26.64 4.19 -3.00
C GLU A 300 27.76 5.14 -3.39
N ASN A 301 28.39 5.75 -2.37
CA ASN A 301 29.52 6.64 -2.55
C ASN A 301 29.16 7.89 -3.37
N PHE A 302 28.18 8.62 -2.89
CA PHE A 302 27.74 9.89 -3.50
C PHE A 302 28.69 11.02 -3.11
N PRO A 303 29.10 11.89 -4.06
CA PRO A 303 30.06 12.96 -3.79
C PRO A 303 29.46 14.14 -3.03
N SER A 304 28.13 14.27 -2.96
CA SER A 304 27.42 15.41 -2.36
C SER A 304 26.03 15.02 -1.89
N ASN A 305 25.49 15.76 -0.92
CA ASN A 305 24.13 15.64 -0.43
C ASN A 305 23.08 16.11 -1.46
N ASP A 306 23.48 16.92 -2.43
CA ASP A 306 22.57 17.53 -3.40
C ASP A 306 22.41 16.68 -4.67
N LEU A 307 23.36 15.79 -4.93
CA LEU A 307 23.38 14.91 -6.09
C LEU A 307 22.66 13.59 -5.78
N LYS A 308 21.32 13.62 -5.77
CA LYS A 308 20.43 12.54 -5.27
C LYS A 308 20.16 11.42 -6.26
N TRP A 309 20.59 11.57 -7.52
CA TRP A 309 20.27 10.59 -8.57
C TRP A 309 21.40 9.57 -8.71
N LEU A 310 21.02 8.32 -9.00
CA LEU A 310 21.98 7.19 -9.12
C LEU A 310 23.10 7.42 -10.14
N VAL A 311 22.91 8.26 -11.14
CA VAL A 311 23.97 8.66 -12.07
C VAL A 311 25.17 9.30 -11.37
N SER A 312 24.97 9.87 -10.18
CA SER A 312 26.01 10.50 -9.38
C SER A 312 26.65 9.56 -8.34
N ALA A 313 26.18 8.33 -8.25
CA ALA A 313 26.79 7.33 -7.38
C ALA A 313 28.17 6.95 -7.90
N GLY A 314 29.16 6.93 -7.02
CA GLY A 314 30.51 6.44 -7.35
C GLY A 314 30.57 4.95 -7.60
N THR A 315 29.60 4.21 -7.06
CA THR A 315 29.49 2.76 -7.21
C THR A 315 28.04 2.34 -7.37
N ILE A 316 27.73 1.56 -8.39
CA ILE A 316 26.47 0.81 -8.49
C ILE A 316 26.74 -0.59 -7.97
N ASN A 317 26.14 -0.94 -6.85
CA ASN A 317 26.46 -2.16 -6.10
C ASN A 317 25.41 -3.28 -6.25
N ALA A 318 24.21 -2.97 -6.70
CA ALA A 318 23.17 -3.96 -6.98
C ALA A 318 22.18 -3.46 -8.02
N GLY A 319 21.65 -4.39 -8.80
CA GLY A 319 20.55 -4.16 -9.73
C GLY A 319 19.92 -5.47 -10.13
N ARG A 320 18.63 -5.44 -10.37
CA ARG A 320 17.88 -6.61 -10.81
C ARG A 320 16.69 -6.19 -11.66
N SER A 321 16.33 -7.03 -12.61
CA SER A 321 15.00 -7.01 -13.23
C SER A 321 14.34 -8.36 -13.10
N TYR A 322 13.02 -8.36 -12.98
CA TYR A 322 12.20 -9.56 -12.87
C TYR A 322 10.93 -9.39 -13.69
N PHE A 323 10.56 -10.44 -14.40
CA PHE A 323 9.32 -10.50 -15.17
C PHE A 323 8.58 -11.79 -14.87
N MET A 324 7.28 -11.69 -14.64
CA MET A 324 6.39 -12.81 -14.50
C MET A 324 5.09 -12.54 -15.28
N ALA A 325 4.60 -13.54 -15.99
CA ALA A 325 3.30 -13.48 -16.63
C ALA A 325 2.48 -14.72 -16.32
N MET A 326 1.17 -14.55 -16.17
CA MET A 326 0.22 -15.62 -15.96
C MET A 326 -1.00 -15.39 -16.83
N SER A 327 -1.53 -16.46 -17.41
CA SER A 327 -2.78 -16.42 -18.20
C SER A 327 -3.75 -17.47 -17.70
N LEU A 328 -5.03 -17.12 -17.75
CA LEU A 328 -6.15 -17.98 -17.45
C LEU A 328 -7.16 -17.89 -18.61
N ALA A 329 -7.55 -19.04 -19.16
CA ALA A 329 -8.64 -19.14 -20.14
C ALA A 329 -9.75 -19.98 -19.53
N SER A 330 -10.98 -19.54 -19.69
CA SER A 330 -12.13 -20.18 -19.04
C SER A 330 -13.31 -20.27 -19.99
N PHE A 331 -14.02 -21.41 -19.92
CA PHE A 331 -15.34 -21.59 -20.49
C PHE A 331 -16.28 -21.93 -19.36
N PHE A 332 -17.46 -21.31 -19.32
CA PHE A 332 -18.41 -21.52 -18.25
C PHE A 332 -19.85 -21.52 -18.73
N GLY A 333 -20.68 -22.25 -18.01
CA GLY A 333 -22.10 -22.33 -18.26
C GLY A 333 -22.90 -22.47 -16.96
N ARG A 334 -24.08 -21.92 -16.95
CA ARG A 334 -25.04 -21.99 -15.85
C ARG A 334 -26.44 -22.13 -16.43
N ALA A 335 -27.24 -23.02 -15.86
CA ALA A 335 -28.67 -23.10 -16.08
C ALA A 335 -29.40 -22.99 -14.73
N GLN A 336 -30.30 -22.04 -14.63
CA GLN A 336 -31.14 -21.83 -13.46
C GLN A 336 -32.61 -21.99 -13.83
N PHE A 337 -33.31 -22.72 -13.00
CA PHE A 337 -34.75 -23.02 -13.14
C PHE A 337 -35.44 -22.51 -11.88
N THR A 338 -36.45 -21.69 -12.05
CA THR A 338 -37.27 -21.19 -10.94
C THR A 338 -38.73 -21.59 -11.23
N TRP A 339 -39.30 -22.38 -10.33
CA TRP A 339 -40.66 -22.85 -10.45
C TRP A 339 -41.56 -22.18 -9.40
N ASP A 340 -42.68 -21.58 -9.87
CA ASP A 340 -43.67 -20.85 -9.05
C ASP A 340 -43.05 -19.79 -8.11
N ASN A 341 -41.90 -19.21 -8.48
CA ASN A 341 -41.09 -18.32 -7.60
C ASN A 341 -40.72 -18.96 -6.24
N LYS A 342 -40.88 -20.26 -6.11
CA LYS A 342 -40.76 -21.02 -4.86
C LYS A 342 -39.61 -22.01 -4.87
N TYR A 343 -39.41 -22.72 -5.93
CA TYR A 343 -38.38 -23.75 -6.07
C TYR A 343 -37.32 -23.26 -7.05
N ASN A 344 -36.09 -23.31 -6.64
CA ASN A 344 -34.95 -22.90 -7.45
C ASN A 344 -33.97 -24.06 -7.58
N LEU A 345 -33.53 -24.34 -8.81
CA LEU A 345 -32.47 -25.29 -9.11
C LEU A 345 -31.46 -24.58 -10.00
N MET A 346 -30.19 -24.63 -9.63
CA MET A 346 -29.10 -24.10 -10.45
C MET A 346 -28.05 -25.19 -10.66
N VAL A 347 -27.65 -25.37 -11.92
CA VAL A 347 -26.51 -26.20 -12.31
C VAL A 347 -25.52 -25.34 -13.05
N SER A 348 -24.26 -25.43 -12.70
CA SER A 348 -23.18 -24.68 -13.38
C SER A 348 -21.93 -25.53 -13.51
N THR A 349 -21.13 -25.20 -14.51
CA THR A 349 -19.77 -25.72 -14.65
C THR A 349 -18.85 -24.67 -15.18
N ARG A 350 -17.57 -24.75 -14.77
CA ARG A 350 -16.50 -23.92 -15.27
C ARG A 350 -15.30 -24.80 -15.64
N TYR A 351 -14.79 -24.60 -16.84
CA TYR A 351 -13.62 -25.30 -17.35
C TYR A 351 -12.47 -24.28 -17.50
N ASP A 352 -11.49 -24.35 -16.61
CA ASP A 352 -10.42 -23.36 -16.47
C ASP A 352 -9.07 -23.94 -16.87
N GLY A 353 -8.34 -23.21 -17.72
CA GLY A 353 -6.98 -23.54 -18.14
C GLY A 353 -5.99 -22.46 -17.69
N SER A 354 -5.02 -22.84 -16.85
CA SER A 354 -4.01 -21.92 -16.31
C SER A 354 -2.62 -22.18 -16.88
N SER A 355 -1.91 -21.10 -17.22
CA SER A 355 -0.51 -21.15 -17.67
C SER A 355 0.46 -21.60 -16.58
N LYS A 356 0.05 -21.58 -15.31
CA LYS A 356 0.89 -21.99 -14.16
C LYS A 356 1.11 -23.49 -14.07
N PHE A 357 0.25 -24.29 -14.69
CA PHE A 357 0.34 -25.74 -14.66
C PHE A 357 1.14 -26.30 -15.85
N ALA A 358 1.77 -27.44 -15.64
CA ALA A 358 2.54 -28.15 -16.65
C ALA A 358 1.68 -28.58 -17.85
N LYS A 359 2.33 -28.81 -18.99
CA LYS A 359 1.68 -29.32 -20.19
C LYS A 359 0.95 -30.64 -19.86
N GLY A 360 -0.29 -30.76 -20.28
CA GLY A 360 -1.18 -31.90 -20.00
C GLY A 360 -2.09 -31.74 -18.78
N ASN A 361 -1.74 -30.87 -17.81
CA ASN A 361 -2.48 -30.66 -16.58
C ASN A 361 -3.02 -29.22 -16.43
N LYS A 362 -3.11 -28.48 -17.52
CA LYS A 362 -3.47 -27.06 -17.48
C LYS A 362 -4.94 -26.80 -17.20
N TRP A 363 -5.79 -27.77 -17.47
CA TRP A 363 -7.24 -27.62 -17.48
C TRP A 363 -7.90 -28.40 -16.35
N GLY A 364 -8.84 -27.76 -15.67
CA GLY A 364 -9.68 -28.35 -14.65
C GLY A 364 -11.17 -28.02 -14.87
N ASN A 365 -12.06 -28.96 -14.53
CA ASN A 365 -13.50 -28.77 -14.58
C ASN A 365 -14.06 -28.65 -13.16
N PHE A 366 -14.94 -27.65 -12.95
CA PHE A 366 -15.48 -27.27 -11.64
C PHE A 366 -17.01 -27.21 -11.73
N PRO A 367 -17.72 -28.38 -11.65
CA PRO A 367 -19.17 -28.41 -11.63
C PRO A 367 -19.73 -28.03 -10.26
N ALA A 368 -20.91 -27.40 -10.26
CA ALA A 368 -21.65 -27.08 -9.04
C ALA A 368 -23.14 -27.20 -9.27
N VAL A 369 -23.88 -27.65 -8.23
CA VAL A 369 -25.32 -27.73 -8.21
C VAL A 369 -25.84 -27.11 -6.93
N SER A 370 -26.89 -26.33 -7.01
CA SER A 370 -27.60 -25.80 -5.84
C SER A 370 -29.12 -25.91 -6.03
N ALA A 371 -29.82 -26.14 -4.93
CA ALA A 371 -31.28 -26.17 -4.88
C ALA A 371 -31.75 -25.28 -3.71
N GLY A 372 -32.83 -24.56 -3.92
CA GLY A 372 -33.44 -23.68 -2.91
C GLY A 372 -34.97 -23.81 -2.91
N TRP A 373 -35.54 -23.69 -1.73
CA TRP A 373 -36.99 -23.65 -1.55
C TRP A 373 -37.34 -22.45 -0.65
N THR A 374 -38.23 -21.59 -1.17
CA THR A 374 -38.81 -20.50 -0.39
C THR A 374 -40.00 -21.07 0.38
N VAL A 375 -39.88 -21.22 1.68
CA VAL A 375 -40.94 -21.60 2.59
C VAL A 375 -41.74 -20.34 2.92
N SER A 376 -42.98 -20.26 2.43
CA SER A 376 -43.89 -19.13 2.69
C SER A 376 -44.83 -19.46 3.82
#